data_6d3bd3c4b8e3febadf24200f21ad2554
#
_entry.id   6d3bd3c4b8e3febadf24200f21ad2554
#
_cell.length_a   1.000
_cell.length_b   1.000
_cell.length_c   1.000
_cell.angle_alpha   90.00
_cell.angle_beta   90.00
_cell.angle_gamma   90.00
#
_symmetry.space_group_name_H-M   'P 1'
#
loop_
_entity.id
_entity.type
_entity.pdbx_description
1 polymer ?
#
loop_
_entity_poly.entity_id
_entity_poly.type
_entity_poly.pdbx_seq_one_letter_code
_entity_poly.pdbx_strand_id
1 'polypeptide(L)'
;MKNTYSVAKAQANFTRILKEAEKYPIGITRHDETVAFILSRERMDAIVETLEVLANPDAMKAIREHQAGKTKFVPLSVLDEN
;
A
#
# COMPACT_ATOMS: atom_id res chain seq x y z
N MET A 1 10.09 -11.19 6.03
CA MET A 1 8.68 -11.15 6.24
C MET A 1 8.08 -12.51 6.25
N LYS A 2 7.20 -12.78 7.23
CA LYS A 2 6.68 -14.05 7.30
C LYS A 2 5.44 -14.26 6.56
N ASN A 3 4.70 -13.23 6.27
CA ASN A 3 3.39 -13.36 5.67
C ASN A 3 3.47 -13.12 4.19
N THR A 4 3.73 -14.17 3.45
CA THR A 4 3.85 -14.06 2.01
C THR A 4 3.01 -15.12 1.32
N TYR A 5 2.61 -14.82 0.08
CA TYR A 5 1.89 -15.75 -0.74
C TYR A 5 2.48 -15.66 -2.13
N SER A 6 2.55 -16.78 -2.82
CA SER A 6 2.96 -16.74 -4.22
C SER A 6 1.83 -16.12 -5.02
N VAL A 7 2.12 -15.70 -6.23
CA VAL A 7 1.10 -15.09 -7.08
C VAL A 7 -0.11 -16.01 -7.23
N ALA A 8 0.12 -17.28 -7.48
CA ALA A 8 -0.98 -18.21 -7.65
C ALA A 8 -1.83 -18.34 -6.41
N LYS A 9 -1.18 -18.43 -5.26
CA LYS A 9 -1.92 -18.56 -4.03
C LYS A 9 -2.62 -17.26 -3.68
N ALA A 10 -2.03 -16.15 -4.04
CA ALA A 10 -2.64 -14.86 -3.77
C ALA A 10 -3.93 -14.73 -4.57
N GLN A 11 -3.92 -15.19 -5.81
CA GLN A 11 -5.12 -15.10 -6.61
C GLN A 11 -6.23 -15.98 -6.02
N ALA A 12 -5.88 -17.14 -5.55
CA ALA A 12 -6.88 -18.06 -5.01
C ALA A 12 -7.41 -17.60 -3.66
N ASN A 13 -6.67 -16.79 -2.93
CA ASN A 13 -7.05 -16.40 -1.59
C ASN A 13 -7.16 -14.90 -1.40
N PHE A 14 -7.46 -14.19 -2.44
CA PHE A 14 -7.39 -12.74 -2.40
C PHE A 14 -8.27 -12.11 -1.32
N THR A 15 -9.50 -12.57 -1.17
CA THR A 15 -10.39 -12.01 -0.16
C THR A 15 -9.80 -12.19 1.24
N ARG A 16 -9.22 -13.35 1.47
CA ARG A 16 -8.63 -13.62 2.76
C ARG A 16 -7.41 -12.74 2.98
N ILE A 17 -6.60 -12.56 1.93
CA ILE A 17 -5.42 -11.75 2.01
C ILE A 17 -5.78 -10.31 2.32
N LEU A 18 -6.85 -9.80 1.76
CA LEU A 18 -7.26 -8.43 2.07
C LEU A 18 -7.60 -8.27 3.54
N LYS A 19 -8.21 -9.29 4.13
CA LYS A 19 -8.50 -9.22 5.54
C LYS A 19 -7.23 -9.27 6.37
N GLU A 20 -6.29 -10.11 5.99
CA GLU A 20 -5.05 -10.21 6.71
C GLU A 20 -4.24 -8.93 6.58
N ALA A 21 -4.34 -8.28 5.43
CA ALA A 21 -3.60 -7.06 5.20
C ALA A 21 -4.05 -5.92 6.12
N GLU A 22 -5.22 -6.05 6.72
CA GLU A 22 -5.66 -5.07 7.68
C GLU A 22 -4.82 -5.14 8.94
N LYS A 23 -4.21 -6.28 9.18
CA LYS A 23 -3.42 -6.46 10.38
C LYS A 23 -1.95 -6.30 10.14
N TYR A 24 -1.45 -6.74 9.02
CA TYR A 24 -0.03 -6.63 8.73
C TYR A 24 0.20 -6.73 7.23
N PRO A 25 1.33 -6.24 6.75
CA PRO A 25 1.61 -6.28 5.31
C PRO A 25 1.75 -7.71 4.82
N ILE A 26 1.25 -7.96 3.63
CA ILE A 26 1.34 -9.27 3.02
C ILE A 26 2.24 -9.15 1.79
N GLY A 27 3.25 -9.97 1.70
CA GLY A 27 4.14 -9.95 0.55
C GLY A 27 3.66 -10.91 -0.53
N ILE A 28 3.80 -10.52 -1.77
CA ILE A 28 3.45 -11.39 -2.89
C ILE A 28 4.75 -11.76 -3.58
N THR A 29 4.95 -13.04 -3.80
CA THR A 29 6.20 -13.51 -4.37
C THR A 29 6.01 -14.14 -5.73
N ARG A 30 7.06 -14.07 -6.53
CA ARG A 30 7.09 -14.73 -7.81
C ARG A 30 8.48 -15.31 -7.91
N HIS A 31 8.59 -16.61 -8.16
CA HIS A 31 9.89 -17.28 -8.23
C HIS A 31 10.71 -16.99 -6.98
N ASP A 32 10.03 -17.09 -5.83
CA ASP A 32 10.68 -16.91 -4.54
C ASP A 32 11.19 -15.49 -4.29
N GLU A 33 10.77 -14.55 -5.10
CA GLU A 33 11.20 -13.20 -4.91
C GLU A 33 10.00 -12.34 -4.62
N THR A 34 10.04 -11.50 -3.62
CA THR A 34 8.92 -10.63 -3.30
C THR A 34 8.83 -9.52 -4.32
N VAL A 35 7.72 -9.47 -5.03
CA VAL A 35 7.56 -8.48 -6.07
C VAL A 35 6.52 -7.42 -5.71
N ALA A 36 5.75 -7.61 -4.67
CA ALA A 36 4.71 -6.65 -4.32
C ALA A 36 4.29 -6.85 -2.87
N PHE A 37 3.60 -5.86 -2.33
CA PHE A 37 3.04 -5.97 -1.00
C PHE A 37 1.60 -5.49 -1.02
N ILE A 38 0.77 -6.09 -0.18
CA ILE A 38 -0.60 -5.65 0.00
C ILE A 38 -0.70 -5.11 1.41
N LEU A 39 -1.14 -3.88 1.54
CA LEU A 39 -1.26 -3.22 2.81
C LEU A 39 -2.63 -2.60 2.91
N SER A 40 -3.10 -2.40 4.13
CA SER A 40 -4.35 -1.66 4.28
C SER A 40 -4.10 -0.20 3.90
N ARG A 41 -5.15 0.48 3.52
CA ARG A 41 -5.04 1.87 3.14
C ARG A 41 -4.53 2.69 4.31
N GLU A 42 -5.02 2.41 5.51
CA GLU A 42 -4.59 3.15 6.68
C GLU A 42 -3.11 3.00 6.92
N ARG A 43 -2.59 1.79 6.75
CA ARG A 43 -1.18 1.57 6.98
C ARG A 43 -0.35 2.27 5.92
N MET A 44 -0.82 2.25 4.69
CA MET A 44 -0.10 2.91 3.63
C MET A 44 -0.05 4.42 3.88
N ASP A 45 -1.18 4.99 4.29
CA ASP A 45 -1.22 6.41 4.58
C ASP A 45 -0.25 6.76 5.71
N ALA A 46 -0.19 5.93 6.72
CA ALA A 46 0.72 6.17 7.84
C ALA A 46 2.18 6.11 7.39
N ILE A 47 2.50 5.15 6.53
CA ILE A 47 3.86 5.02 6.05
C ILE A 47 4.24 6.23 5.21
N VAL A 48 3.36 6.65 4.34
CA VAL A 48 3.64 7.78 3.47
C VAL A 48 3.84 9.04 4.31
N GLU A 49 3.00 9.26 5.29
CA GLU A 49 3.15 10.42 6.16
C GLU A 49 4.48 10.39 6.90
N THR A 50 4.86 9.24 7.39
CA THR A 50 6.10 9.13 8.13
C THR A 50 7.29 9.45 7.23
N LEU A 51 7.28 8.92 6.02
CA LEU A 51 8.36 9.16 5.10
C LEU A 51 8.45 10.62 4.71
N GLU A 52 7.32 11.26 4.54
CA GLU A 52 7.31 12.66 4.17
C GLU A 52 7.84 13.54 5.28
N VAL A 53 7.48 13.23 6.50
CA VAL A 53 7.98 13.99 7.62
C VAL A 53 9.49 13.84 7.74
N LEU A 54 9.99 12.63 7.58
CA LEU A 54 11.40 12.39 7.73
C LEU A 54 12.20 13.00 6.59
N ALA A 55 11.62 13.04 5.43
CA ALA A 55 12.34 13.52 4.27
C ALA A 55 12.44 15.04 4.23
N ASN A 56 11.37 15.74 4.53
CA ASN A 56 11.41 17.17 4.39
C ASN A 56 10.14 17.80 4.93
N PRO A 57 10.21 18.50 6.03
CA PRO A 57 9.01 19.11 6.63
C PRO A 57 8.29 20.07 5.70
N ASP A 58 9.03 20.80 4.90
CA ASP A 58 8.41 21.73 3.99
C ASP A 58 7.70 21.00 2.87
N ALA A 59 8.29 19.95 2.38
CA ALA A 59 7.68 19.17 1.35
C ALA A 59 6.42 18.52 1.86
N MET A 60 6.44 18.11 3.11
CA MET A 60 5.30 17.49 3.68
C MET A 60 4.13 18.44 3.72
N LYS A 61 4.39 19.69 4.02
CA LYS A 61 3.35 20.67 4.07
C LYS A 61 2.71 20.83 2.70
N ALA A 62 3.54 20.91 1.68
CA ALA A 62 3.03 21.06 0.34
C ALA A 62 2.21 19.85 -0.09
N ILE A 63 2.64 18.68 0.30
CA ILE A 63 1.92 17.48 -0.05
C ILE A 63 0.59 17.43 0.64
N ARG A 64 0.52 17.87 1.87
CA ARG A 64 -0.72 17.88 2.55
C ARG A 64 -1.71 18.78 1.86
N GLU A 65 -1.27 19.89 1.39
CA GLU A 65 -2.16 20.79 0.70
C GLU A 65 -2.66 20.16 -0.56
N HIS A 66 -1.79 19.44 -1.22
CA HIS A 66 -2.19 18.76 -2.42
C HIS A 66 -3.20 17.70 -2.11
N GLN A 67 -3.00 16.92 -1.10
CA GLN A 67 -3.91 15.86 -0.75
C GLN A 67 -5.27 16.40 -0.38
N ALA A 68 -5.29 17.52 0.25
CA ALA A 68 -6.54 18.11 0.64
C ALA A 68 -7.31 18.49 -0.61
N GLY A 69 -6.64 18.90 -1.63
CA GLY A 69 -7.28 19.29 -2.83
C GLY A 69 -7.49 18.14 -3.76
N LYS A 70 -6.57 17.37 -3.98
CA LYS A 70 -6.70 16.38 -4.90
C LYS A 70 -5.78 15.39 -4.86
N THR A 71 -5.80 14.45 -4.40
CA THR A 71 -4.93 13.54 -4.31
C THR A 71 -4.54 12.86 -5.42
N LYS A 72 -3.49 12.52 -5.51
CA LYS A 72 -3.06 11.94 -6.54
C LYS A 72 -2.58 10.62 -6.42
N PHE A 73 -2.75 9.93 -5.46
CA PHE A 73 -2.20 8.69 -5.39
C PHE A 73 -3.06 7.77 -5.94
N VAL A 74 -3.65 8.12 -6.67
CA VAL A 74 -4.52 7.62 -7.08
C VAL A 74 -4.51 6.60 -8.04
N PRO A 75 -3.55 6.19 -8.62
CA PRO A 75 -3.57 5.14 -9.59
C PRO A 75 -4.35 3.95 -9.13
N LEU A 76 -4.30 3.66 -7.84
CA LEU A 76 -5.04 2.56 -7.36
C LEU A 76 -6.50 2.83 -7.35
N SER A 77 -6.86 4.02 -7.03
CA SER A 77 -8.23 4.38 -7.03
C SER A 77 -8.82 4.26 -8.39
N VAL A 78 -8.05 4.62 -9.37
CA VAL A 78 -8.52 4.54 -10.72
C VAL A 78 -8.80 3.11 -11.07
N LEU A 79 -7.96 2.20 -10.64
CA LEU A 79 -8.20 0.82 -10.92
C LEU A 79 -9.46 0.35 -10.24
N ASP A 80 -9.69 0.83 -9.06
CA ASP A 80 -10.84 0.44 -8.36
C ASP A 80 -12.06 0.86 -9.02
N GLU A 81 -12.05 1.97 -9.64
CA GLU A 81 -13.22 2.44 -10.21
C GLU A 81 -13.64 1.73 -11.38
N ASN A 82 -12.86 0.88 -11.88
CA ASN A 82 -13.28 0.14 -13.00
C ASN A 82 -13.92 -1.10 -12.58
#